data_188a3f78834d79a0492e6a2de1f81158
#
_entry.id   188a3f78834d79a0492e6a2de1f81158
#
_cell.length_a   1.000
_cell.length_b   1.000
_cell.length_c   1.000
_cell.angle_alpha   90.00
_cell.angle_beta   90.00
_cell.angle_gamma   90.00
#
_symmetry.space_group_name_H-M   'P 1'
#
loop_
_entity.id
_entity.type
_entity.pdbx_description
1 polymer ?
#
loop_
_entity_poly.entity_id
_entity_poly.type
_entity_poly.pdbx_seq_one_letter_code
_entity_poly.pdbx_strand_id
1 'polypeptide(L)'
;MNRLQFELLGNLSIMHVSRGIPILAKDSTALTIGNFDGVHLGHQAMITRLNEAASRLNLTSCVMIFEPHPREFFTPDKAPIRLTSLREKLELLAELNVERVQVCHFNSDFSSVSAEEFIARVLNRGLSVRWILVGDDFRFGALRRGDCAMLKASSIQYGFEVEEMESYALGNLRVSSTAIRGALAAG
;
A
#
# COMPACT_ATOMS: atom_id res chain seq x y z
N MET A 1 9.46 -4.20 19.18
CA MET A 1 8.34 -3.33 18.73
C MET A 1 8.86 -1.90 18.69
N ASN A 2 9.48 -1.49 17.55
CA ASN A 2 10.04 -0.14 17.41
C ASN A 2 8.95 0.81 16.94
N ARG A 3 8.49 1.69 17.84
CA ARG A 3 7.69 2.86 17.50
C ARG A 3 8.65 3.95 17.03
N LEU A 4 8.63 4.29 15.75
CA LEU A 4 9.18 5.55 15.26
C LEU A 4 8.04 6.58 15.34
N GLN A 5 8.15 7.53 16.26
CA GLN A 5 7.27 8.70 16.33
C GLN A 5 7.92 9.79 15.49
N PHE A 6 7.18 10.29 14.50
CA PHE A 6 7.54 11.52 13.80
C PHE A 6 6.65 12.64 14.34
N GLU A 7 7.25 13.60 15.03
CA GLU A 7 6.57 14.84 15.46
C GLU A 7 6.84 15.93 14.41
N LEU A 8 5.79 16.36 13.72
CA LEU A 8 5.77 17.60 12.94
C LEU A 8 4.84 18.61 13.64
N LEU A 9 5.31 19.82 13.81
CA LEU A 9 4.64 20.91 14.52
C LEU A 9 3.36 21.35 13.81
N GLY A 10 2.20 21.23 14.48
CA GLY A 10 0.90 21.79 14.08
C GLY A 10 -0.16 20.74 13.70
N ASN A 11 -1.03 20.35 14.63
CA ASN A 11 -2.10 19.34 14.50
C ASN A 11 -1.59 17.96 14.04
N LEU A 12 -0.85 17.31 14.90
CA LEU A 12 -0.17 16.05 14.64
C LEU A 12 -1.08 14.85 14.87
N SER A 13 -1.59 14.28 13.80
CA SER A 13 -1.93 12.87 13.84
C SER A 13 -0.60 12.07 13.78
N ILE A 14 -0.31 11.31 14.84
CA ILE A 14 0.91 10.49 14.91
C ILE A 14 0.74 9.30 13.96
N MET A 15 1.50 9.27 12.86
CA MET A 15 1.52 8.12 11.98
C MET A 15 2.25 6.94 12.65
N HIS A 16 1.59 5.77 12.70
CA HIS A 16 2.16 4.56 13.24
C HIS A 16 2.83 3.71 12.15
N VAL A 17 4.12 3.45 12.27
CA VAL A 17 4.87 2.57 11.36
C VAL A 17 5.09 1.22 12.02
N SER A 18 4.60 0.15 11.38
CA SER A 18 4.76 -1.23 11.84
C SER A 18 5.52 -2.05 10.81
N ARG A 19 6.37 -2.98 11.27
CA ARG A 19 7.11 -3.91 10.41
C ARG A 19 6.59 -5.34 10.54
N GLY A 20 6.59 -6.09 9.45
CA GLY A 20 6.04 -7.45 9.37
C GLY A 20 4.51 -7.46 9.39
N ILE A 21 3.89 -8.63 9.32
CA ILE A 21 2.43 -8.79 9.41
C ILE A 21 2.07 -9.21 10.83
N PRO A 22 1.17 -8.49 11.53
CA PRO A 22 0.70 -8.91 12.84
C PRO A 22 0.00 -10.27 12.77
N ILE A 23 0.13 -11.08 13.81
CA ILE A 23 -0.60 -12.35 13.93
C ILE A 23 -2.10 -12.08 14.05
N LEU A 24 -2.46 -11.01 14.78
CA LEU A 24 -3.82 -10.55 14.99
C LEU A 24 -3.86 -9.03 14.99
N ALA A 25 -4.79 -8.47 14.23
CA ALA A 25 -5.04 -7.04 14.22
C ALA A 25 -5.60 -6.55 15.55
N LYS A 26 -5.26 -5.32 15.94
CA LYS A 26 -5.84 -4.63 17.09
C LYS A 26 -7.07 -3.82 16.69
N ASP A 27 -7.01 -3.19 15.51
CA ASP A 27 -8.03 -2.27 15.02
C ASP A 27 -8.39 -2.63 13.58
N SER A 28 -9.61 -2.31 13.18
CA SER A 28 -10.06 -2.46 11.80
C SER A 28 -9.49 -1.37 10.90
N THR A 29 -9.15 -1.72 9.66
CA THR A 29 -8.47 -0.82 8.73
C THR A 29 -9.21 -0.61 7.42
N ALA A 30 -9.10 0.63 6.91
CA ALA A 30 -9.19 0.92 5.49
C ALA A 30 -7.78 0.81 4.92
N LEU A 31 -7.59 0.02 3.87
CA LEU A 31 -6.27 -0.37 3.37
C LEU A 31 -6.07 0.04 1.91
N THR A 32 -4.88 0.50 1.58
CA THR A 32 -4.36 0.45 0.21
C THR A 32 -2.99 -0.21 0.17
N ILE A 33 -2.66 -0.85 -0.95
CA ILE A 33 -1.44 -1.65 -1.10
C ILE A 33 -0.69 -1.20 -2.34
N GLY A 34 0.59 -0.89 -2.18
CA GLY A 34 1.44 -0.50 -3.29
C GLY A 34 2.88 -0.25 -2.89
N ASN A 35 3.72 0.07 -3.84
CA ASN A 35 5.11 0.44 -3.54
C ASN A 35 5.24 1.90 -3.15
N PHE A 36 4.34 2.74 -3.57
CA PHE A 36 4.29 4.19 -3.30
C PHE A 36 5.62 4.91 -3.55
N ASP A 37 6.35 4.47 -4.59
CA ASP A 37 7.63 5.05 -4.94
C ASP A 37 7.46 6.41 -5.60
N GLY A 38 8.02 7.45 -4.98
CA GLY A 38 7.88 8.85 -5.38
C GLY A 38 6.58 9.52 -4.94
N VAL A 39 5.63 8.83 -4.30
CA VAL A 39 4.33 9.35 -3.81
C VAL A 39 3.70 10.36 -4.78
N HIS A 40 3.69 10.01 -6.07
CA HIS A 40 3.22 10.85 -7.16
C HIS A 40 1.71 11.14 -7.09
N LEU A 41 1.19 12.04 -7.94
CA LEU A 41 -0.21 12.50 -7.92
C LEU A 41 -1.23 11.35 -7.93
N GLY A 42 -0.97 10.26 -8.65
CA GLY A 42 -1.82 9.07 -8.61
C GLY A 42 -1.84 8.39 -7.25
N HIS A 43 -0.69 8.32 -6.55
CA HIS A 43 -0.63 7.84 -5.17
C HIS A 43 -1.33 8.79 -4.20
N GLN A 44 -1.17 10.11 -4.38
CA GLN A 44 -1.84 11.11 -3.55
C GLN A 44 -3.36 11.03 -3.68
N ALA A 45 -3.88 10.88 -4.91
CA ALA A 45 -5.31 10.68 -5.14
C ALA A 45 -5.83 9.40 -4.46
N MET A 46 -5.07 8.30 -4.52
CA MET A 46 -5.39 7.05 -3.84
C MET A 46 -5.41 7.22 -2.31
N ILE A 47 -4.45 7.95 -1.75
CA ILE A 47 -4.38 8.22 -0.30
C ILE A 47 -5.53 9.14 0.14
N THR A 48 -5.88 10.16 -0.64
CA THR A 48 -7.04 11.00 -0.36
C THR A 48 -8.30 10.15 -0.26
N ARG A 49 -8.53 9.26 -1.22
CA ARG A 49 -9.69 8.36 -1.23
C ARG A 49 -9.68 7.37 -0.06
N LEU A 50 -8.48 6.87 0.31
CA LEU A 50 -8.29 6.04 1.50
C LEU A 50 -8.72 6.76 2.78
N ASN A 51 -8.26 8.00 2.98
CA ASN A 51 -8.56 8.78 4.17
C ASN A 51 -10.05 9.16 4.26
N GLU A 52 -10.68 9.49 3.13
CA GLU A 52 -12.13 9.72 3.06
C GLU A 52 -12.94 8.47 3.48
N ALA A 53 -12.56 7.31 2.96
CA ALA A 53 -13.23 6.05 3.30
C ALA A 53 -12.97 5.68 4.77
N ALA A 54 -11.75 5.83 5.26
CA ALA A 54 -11.39 5.58 6.66
C ALA A 54 -12.21 6.46 7.61
N SER A 55 -12.30 7.76 7.34
CA SER A 55 -13.10 8.68 8.14
C SER A 55 -14.60 8.33 8.11
N ARG A 56 -15.16 8.08 6.93
CA ARG A 56 -16.58 7.73 6.74
C ARG A 56 -16.96 6.45 7.47
N LEU A 57 -16.07 5.45 7.48
CA LEU A 57 -16.33 4.12 8.05
C LEU A 57 -15.80 3.96 9.48
N ASN A 58 -15.21 5.01 10.06
CA ASN A 58 -14.55 4.98 11.36
C ASN A 58 -13.49 3.87 11.46
N LEU A 59 -12.63 3.80 10.46
CA LEU A 59 -11.52 2.85 10.33
C LEU A 59 -10.19 3.60 10.41
N THR A 60 -9.11 2.89 10.77
CA THR A 60 -7.75 3.42 10.66
C THR A 60 -7.30 3.40 9.21
N SER A 61 -6.86 4.53 8.64
CA SER A 61 -6.24 4.56 7.32
C SER A 61 -4.88 3.85 7.35
N CYS A 62 -4.67 2.89 6.46
CA CYS A 62 -3.46 2.06 6.42
C CYS A 62 -2.90 1.96 4.99
N VAL A 63 -1.63 2.29 4.84
CA VAL A 63 -0.88 2.04 3.60
C VAL A 63 0.06 0.86 3.82
N MET A 64 -0.07 -0.20 3.02
CA MET A 64 0.86 -1.33 3.03
C MET A 64 1.90 -1.15 1.94
N ILE A 65 3.17 -1.21 2.32
CA ILE A 65 4.32 -1.14 1.41
C ILE A 65 5.24 -2.35 1.61
N PHE A 66 6.08 -2.60 0.61
CA PHE A 66 7.03 -3.71 0.63
C PHE A 66 8.47 -3.20 0.69
N GLU A 67 9.28 -3.83 1.55
CA GLU A 67 10.70 -3.52 1.68
C GLU A 67 11.51 -4.83 1.84
N PRO A 68 12.47 -5.12 0.95
CA PRO A 68 12.78 -4.40 -0.29
C PRO A 68 11.63 -4.37 -1.30
N HIS A 69 11.75 -3.52 -2.32
CA HIS A 69 10.79 -3.50 -3.42
C HIS A 69 10.73 -4.88 -4.10
N PRO A 70 9.54 -5.43 -4.46
CA PRO A 70 9.43 -6.76 -5.04
C PRO A 70 10.34 -7.01 -6.26
N ARG A 71 10.55 -6.00 -7.12
CA ARG A 71 11.48 -6.12 -8.25
C ARG A 71 12.94 -6.18 -7.82
N GLU A 72 13.32 -5.54 -6.71
CA GLU A 72 14.67 -5.66 -6.16
C GLU A 72 14.94 -7.08 -5.65
N PHE A 73 13.91 -7.75 -5.14
CA PHE A 73 14.01 -9.12 -4.69
C PHE A 73 14.09 -10.11 -5.86
N PHE A 74 13.18 -9.99 -6.85
CA PHE A 74 13.10 -10.98 -7.96
C PHE A 74 14.12 -10.74 -9.07
N THR A 75 14.47 -9.50 -9.35
CA THR A 75 15.34 -9.11 -10.48
C THR A 75 16.24 -7.96 -10.09
N PRO A 76 17.19 -8.15 -9.14
CA PRO A 76 18.02 -7.07 -8.59
C PRO A 76 18.76 -6.28 -9.68
N ASP A 77 19.29 -6.97 -10.70
CA ASP A 77 20.03 -6.32 -11.79
C ASP A 77 19.16 -5.48 -12.75
N LYS A 78 17.83 -5.66 -12.68
CA LYS A 78 16.83 -4.92 -13.49
C LYS A 78 15.87 -4.14 -12.60
N ALA A 79 16.19 -3.99 -11.34
CA ALA A 79 15.35 -3.22 -10.43
C ALA A 79 15.32 -1.75 -10.85
N PRO A 80 14.15 -1.11 -10.83
CA PRO A 80 14.06 0.31 -11.14
C PRO A 80 14.78 1.13 -10.06
N ILE A 81 15.44 2.22 -10.47
CA ILE A 81 15.98 3.20 -9.53
C ILE A 81 14.84 3.74 -8.67
N ARG A 82 15.04 3.77 -7.35
CA ARG A 82 14.05 4.31 -6.41
C ARG A 82 13.90 5.82 -6.63
N LEU A 83 12.67 6.30 -6.65
CA LEU A 83 12.36 7.73 -6.66
C LEU A 83 12.44 8.33 -5.25
N THR A 84 12.15 7.51 -4.23
CA THR A 84 12.23 7.89 -2.82
C THR A 84 12.85 6.78 -2.00
N SER A 85 13.65 7.14 -1.01
CA SER A 85 14.05 6.24 0.07
C SER A 85 12.85 5.85 0.92
N LEU A 86 12.99 4.81 1.76
CA LEU A 86 11.94 4.45 2.71
C LEU A 86 11.58 5.60 3.65
N ARG A 87 12.59 6.36 4.11
CA ARG A 87 12.41 7.49 5.01
C ARG A 87 11.58 8.59 4.35
N GLU A 88 11.99 9.07 3.18
CA GLU A 88 11.25 10.11 2.44
C GLU A 88 9.82 9.68 2.12
N LYS A 89 9.62 8.41 1.74
CA LYS A 89 8.29 7.85 1.52
C LYS A 89 7.42 7.93 2.76
N LEU A 90 7.95 7.57 3.93
CA LEU A 90 7.22 7.65 5.20
C LEU A 90 6.89 9.10 5.58
N GLU A 91 7.82 10.03 5.36
CA GLU A 91 7.60 11.46 5.59
C GLU A 91 6.46 12.00 4.69
N LEU A 92 6.48 11.70 3.39
CA LEU A 92 5.42 12.09 2.45
C LEU A 92 4.06 11.45 2.78
N LEU A 93 4.03 10.19 3.23
CA LEU A 93 2.79 9.55 3.65
C LEU A 93 2.21 10.18 4.92
N ALA A 94 3.07 10.61 5.85
CA ALA A 94 2.66 11.33 7.05
C ALA A 94 2.06 12.71 6.72
N GLU A 95 2.67 13.46 5.79
CA GLU A 95 2.15 14.75 5.30
C GLU A 95 0.76 14.59 4.65
N LEU A 96 0.47 13.43 4.08
CA LEU A 96 -0.84 13.08 3.51
C LEU A 96 -1.83 12.54 4.55
N ASN A 97 -1.52 12.66 5.84
CA ASN A 97 -2.37 12.24 6.97
C ASN A 97 -2.70 10.73 6.97
N VAL A 98 -1.80 9.88 6.52
CA VAL A 98 -1.92 8.42 6.70
C VAL A 98 -1.70 8.09 8.18
N GLU A 99 -2.63 7.38 8.81
CA GLU A 99 -2.53 7.05 10.25
C GLU A 99 -1.60 5.84 10.51
N ARG A 100 -1.53 4.90 9.56
CA ARG A 100 -0.70 3.69 9.70
C ARG A 100 0.03 3.36 8.41
N VAL A 101 1.31 3.01 8.53
CA VAL A 101 2.07 2.37 7.44
C VAL A 101 2.51 0.98 7.89
N GLN A 102 2.11 -0.02 7.12
CA GLN A 102 2.53 -1.41 7.30
C GLN A 102 3.67 -1.73 6.34
N VAL A 103 4.89 -1.80 6.85
CA VAL A 103 6.08 -2.17 6.08
C VAL A 103 6.23 -3.69 6.11
N CYS A 104 5.94 -4.35 5.00
CA CYS A 104 6.08 -5.79 4.86
C CYS A 104 7.49 -6.13 4.38
N HIS A 105 8.18 -7.00 5.08
CA HIS A 105 9.45 -7.55 4.61
C HIS A 105 9.19 -8.49 3.44
N PHE A 106 9.67 -8.10 2.24
CA PHE A 106 9.50 -8.90 1.04
C PHE A 106 10.68 -9.87 0.91
N ASN A 107 10.43 -11.13 1.17
CA ASN A 107 11.42 -12.22 1.15
C ASN A 107 10.83 -13.46 0.49
N SER A 108 11.58 -14.58 0.47
CA SER A 108 11.14 -15.87 -0.09
C SER A 108 9.84 -16.36 0.53
N ASP A 109 9.72 -16.27 1.86
CA ASP A 109 8.53 -16.75 2.58
C ASP A 109 7.30 -15.93 2.21
N PHE A 110 7.41 -14.59 2.21
CA PHE A 110 6.30 -13.72 1.83
C PHE A 110 5.94 -13.86 0.34
N SER A 111 6.92 -14.02 -0.54
CA SER A 111 6.70 -14.17 -1.98
C SER A 111 6.03 -15.50 -2.36
N SER A 112 6.10 -16.51 -1.49
CA SER A 112 5.48 -17.82 -1.67
C SER A 112 4.04 -17.91 -1.13
N VAL A 113 3.56 -16.89 -0.41
CA VAL A 113 2.20 -16.85 0.15
C VAL A 113 1.18 -16.87 -0.99
N SER A 114 0.25 -17.81 -0.97
CA SER A 114 -0.81 -17.89 -1.99
C SER A 114 -1.75 -16.69 -1.92
N ALA A 115 -2.53 -16.45 -2.96
CA ALA A 115 -3.48 -15.36 -2.96
C ALA A 115 -4.57 -15.54 -1.89
N GLU A 116 -5.05 -16.77 -1.70
CA GLU A 116 -6.02 -17.14 -0.66
C GLU A 116 -5.44 -16.90 0.74
N GLU A 117 -4.20 -17.33 0.95
CA GLU A 117 -3.50 -17.16 2.23
C GLU A 117 -3.23 -15.68 2.54
N PHE A 118 -2.91 -14.90 1.51
CA PHE A 118 -2.75 -13.46 1.64
C PHE A 118 -4.05 -12.80 2.11
N ILE A 119 -5.20 -13.15 1.53
CA ILE A 119 -6.51 -12.63 1.99
C ILE A 119 -6.79 -13.06 3.43
N ALA A 120 -6.67 -14.35 3.72
CA ALA A 120 -7.05 -14.89 5.04
C ALA A 120 -6.12 -14.42 6.16
N ARG A 121 -4.80 -14.47 5.94
CA ARG A 121 -3.80 -14.19 6.99
C ARG A 121 -3.42 -12.73 7.06
N VAL A 122 -3.19 -12.09 5.90
CA VAL A 122 -2.68 -10.72 5.88
C VAL A 122 -3.83 -9.73 5.98
N LEU A 123 -4.80 -9.79 5.05
CA LEU A 123 -5.88 -8.81 5.02
C LEU A 123 -6.86 -9.00 6.18
N ASN A 124 -7.38 -10.21 6.37
CA ASN A 124 -8.40 -10.44 7.38
C ASN A 124 -7.82 -10.52 8.80
N ARG A 125 -6.94 -11.51 9.10
CA ARG A 125 -6.45 -11.73 10.45
C ARG A 125 -5.45 -10.68 10.91
N GLY A 126 -4.46 -10.37 10.05
CA GLY A 126 -3.33 -9.50 10.40
C GLY A 126 -3.68 -8.02 10.42
N LEU A 127 -4.55 -7.55 9.51
CA LEU A 127 -4.87 -6.13 9.39
C LEU A 127 -6.35 -5.82 9.65
N SER A 128 -7.22 -6.82 9.83
CA SER A 128 -8.67 -6.64 10.03
C SER A 128 -9.26 -5.66 9.01
N VAL A 129 -8.96 -5.89 7.73
CA VAL A 129 -9.40 -5.03 6.64
C VAL A 129 -10.93 -5.05 6.56
N ARG A 130 -11.54 -3.86 6.47
CA ARG A 130 -12.98 -3.67 6.26
C ARG A 130 -13.28 -2.94 4.97
N TRP A 131 -12.30 -2.24 4.45
CA TRP A 131 -12.37 -1.59 3.15
C TRP A 131 -10.97 -1.59 2.52
N ILE A 132 -10.89 -1.88 1.23
CA ILE A 132 -9.62 -1.92 0.50
C ILE A 132 -9.74 -1.21 -0.84
N LEU A 133 -8.77 -0.31 -1.11
CA LEU A 133 -8.60 0.36 -2.38
C LEU A 133 -7.40 -0.21 -3.13
N VAL A 134 -7.61 -0.63 -4.36
CA VAL A 134 -6.54 -1.14 -5.24
C VAL A 134 -6.61 -0.49 -6.62
N GLY A 135 -5.47 -0.43 -7.31
CA GLY A 135 -5.46 -0.02 -8.71
C GLY A 135 -6.01 -1.11 -9.65
N ASP A 136 -6.40 -0.72 -10.86
CA ASP A 136 -6.93 -1.58 -11.93
C ASP A 136 -5.95 -2.71 -12.36
N ASP A 137 -4.65 -2.48 -12.18
CA ASP A 137 -3.59 -3.44 -12.50
C ASP A 137 -3.08 -4.23 -11.29
N PHE A 138 -3.76 -4.14 -10.14
CA PHE A 138 -3.33 -4.77 -8.89
C PHE A 138 -3.29 -6.30 -9.01
N ARG A 139 -2.16 -6.87 -8.57
CA ARG A 139 -1.95 -8.31 -8.47
C ARG A 139 -1.22 -8.66 -7.19
N PHE A 140 -1.61 -9.77 -6.56
CA PHE A 140 -1.05 -10.22 -5.29
C PHE A 140 -0.89 -11.74 -5.21
N GLY A 141 -0.25 -12.18 -4.13
CA GLY A 141 0.03 -13.60 -3.88
C GLY A 141 1.09 -14.20 -4.81
N ALA A 142 1.47 -15.43 -4.53
CA ALA A 142 2.48 -16.16 -5.29
C ALA A 142 2.14 -16.18 -6.78
N LEU A 143 3.16 -15.95 -7.62
CA LEU A 143 3.03 -15.89 -9.08
C LEU A 143 1.98 -14.86 -9.57
N ARG A 144 1.62 -13.87 -8.75
CA ARG A 144 0.63 -12.81 -9.06
C ARG A 144 -0.75 -13.36 -9.44
N ARG A 145 -1.16 -14.49 -8.83
CA ARG A 145 -2.43 -15.17 -9.16
C ARG A 145 -3.67 -14.46 -8.63
N GLY A 146 -3.54 -13.67 -7.56
CA GLY A 146 -4.63 -12.85 -7.03
C GLY A 146 -4.82 -11.56 -7.83
N ASP A 147 -6.07 -11.14 -7.97
CA ASP A 147 -6.50 -9.91 -8.64
C ASP A 147 -7.70 -9.26 -7.94
N CYS A 148 -8.20 -8.14 -8.49
CA CYS A 148 -9.35 -7.43 -7.95
C CYS A 148 -10.63 -8.31 -7.95
N ALA A 149 -10.82 -9.16 -8.96
CA ALA A 149 -11.97 -10.06 -9.03
C ALA A 149 -11.96 -11.07 -7.88
N MET A 150 -10.78 -11.62 -7.54
CA MET A 150 -10.63 -12.52 -6.40
C MET A 150 -10.87 -11.81 -5.06
N LEU A 151 -10.43 -10.55 -4.90
CA LEU A 151 -10.75 -9.75 -3.72
C LEU A 151 -12.26 -9.55 -3.59
N LYS A 152 -12.94 -9.15 -4.66
CA LYS A 152 -14.40 -8.97 -4.71
C LYS A 152 -15.14 -10.28 -4.38
N ALA A 153 -14.71 -11.41 -4.91
CA ALA A 153 -15.31 -12.71 -4.60
C ALA A 153 -15.13 -13.09 -3.11
N SER A 154 -14.01 -12.76 -2.53
CA SER A 154 -13.69 -13.06 -1.13
C SER A 154 -14.32 -12.07 -0.13
N SER A 155 -14.78 -10.91 -0.59
CA SER A 155 -15.26 -9.82 0.26
C SER A 155 -16.46 -10.23 1.13
N ILE A 156 -17.37 -11.05 0.60
CA ILE A 156 -18.56 -11.55 1.32
C ILE A 156 -18.13 -12.44 2.48
N GLN A 157 -17.19 -13.36 2.24
CA GLN A 157 -16.71 -14.31 3.26
C GLN A 157 -15.97 -13.61 4.41
N TYR A 158 -15.15 -12.59 4.09
CA TYR A 158 -14.27 -11.94 5.07
C TYR A 158 -14.80 -10.60 5.58
N GLY A 159 -15.92 -10.12 5.06
CA GLY A 159 -16.61 -8.91 5.55
C GLY A 159 -15.84 -7.63 5.28
N PHE A 160 -15.32 -7.43 4.06
CA PHE A 160 -14.70 -6.19 3.63
C PHE A 160 -15.26 -5.70 2.29
N GLU A 161 -15.20 -4.40 2.06
CA GLU A 161 -15.56 -3.79 0.78
C GLU A 161 -14.31 -3.63 -0.09
N VAL A 162 -14.47 -3.75 -1.41
CA VAL A 162 -13.40 -3.56 -2.40
C VAL A 162 -13.77 -2.40 -3.33
N GLU A 163 -12.92 -1.40 -3.36
CA GLU A 163 -12.97 -0.32 -4.33
C GLU A 163 -11.77 -0.43 -5.28
N GLU A 164 -12.04 -0.24 -6.57
CA GLU A 164 -11.05 -0.26 -7.63
C GLU A 164 -10.89 1.14 -8.19
N MET A 165 -9.66 1.62 -8.26
CA MET A 165 -9.35 2.95 -8.77
C MET A 165 -8.70 2.83 -10.14
N GLU A 166 -9.25 3.53 -11.11
CA GLU A 166 -8.64 3.67 -12.42
C GLU A 166 -7.30 4.40 -12.34
N SER A 167 -6.45 4.12 -13.30
CA SER A 167 -5.15 4.76 -13.38
C SER A 167 -5.28 6.28 -13.53
N TYR A 168 -4.61 7.02 -12.65
CA TYR A 168 -4.62 8.48 -12.66
C TYR A 168 -3.90 9.04 -13.89
N ALA A 169 -4.55 9.96 -14.61
CA ALA A 169 -3.99 10.63 -15.78
C ALA A 169 -4.01 12.15 -15.61
N LEU A 170 -2.96 12.83 -16.06
CA LEU A 170 -2.89 14.27 -16.20
C LEU A 170 -2.97 14.62 -17.70
N GLY A 171 -4.12 15.09 -18.13
CA GLY A 171 -4.42 15.15 -19.57
C GLY A 171 -4.41 13.75 -20.21
N ASN A 172 -3.60 13.53 -21.22
CA ASN A 172 -3.47 12.24 -21.91
C ASN A 172 -2.32 11.36 -21.37
N LEU A 173 -1.63 11.78 -20.31
CA LEU A 173 -0.46 11.09 -19.77
C LEU A 173 -0.83 10.35 -18.49
N ARG A 174 -0.68 9.02 -18.48
CA ARG A 174 -0.79 8.22 -17.27
C ARG A 174 0.32 8.58 -16.28
N VAL A 175 -0.04 8.98 -15.08
CA VAL A 175 0.91 9.27 -13.99
C VAL A 175 1.33 7.95 -13.32
N SER A 176 2.62 7.63 -13.40
CA SER A 176 3.17 6.42 -12.77
C SER A 176 4.65 6.62 -12.43
N SER A 177 5.17 5.84 -11.46
CA SER A 177 6.61 5.87 -11.15
C SER A 177 7.49 5.55 -12.37
N THR A 178 7.00 4.72 -13.29
CA THR A 178 7.71 4.42 -14.56
C THR A 178 7.78 5.64 -15.48
N ALA A 179 6.68 6.37 -15.65
CA ALA A 179 6.65 7.58 -16.46
C ALA A 179 7.57 8.66 -15.86
N ILE A 180 7.56 8.83 -14.54
CA ILE A 180 8.43 9.80 -13.86
C ILE A 180 9.92 9.43 -14.04
N ARG A 181 10.30 8.17 -13.89
CA ARG A 181 11.69 7.74 -14.16
C ARG A 181 12.09 8.00 -15.60
N GLY A 182 11.19 7.73 -16.55
CA GLY A 182 11.44 8.02 -17.97
C GLY A 182 11.67 9.51 -18.22
N ALA A 183 10.85 10.39 -17.63
CA ALA A 183 11.00 11.83 -17.75
C ALA A 183 12.32 12.33 -17.14
N LEU A 184 12.67 11.86 -15.93
CA LEU A 184 13.93 12.20 -15.26
C LEU A 184 15.18 11.72 -16.02
N ALA A 185 15.08 10.59 -16.72
CA ALA A 185 16.19 10.07 -17.53
C ALA A 185 16.35 10.81 -18.88
N ALA A 186 15.31 11.46 -19.35
CA ALA A 186 15.32 12.22 -20.59
C ALA A 186 15.80 13.68 -20.43
N GLY A 187 15.87 14.20 -19.20
CA GLY A 187 16.31 15.56 -18.85
C GLY A 187 15.13 16.52 -18.83
#